data_0c4d19a79d7984369d54beada950fce5
#
_entry.id   0c4d19a79d7984369d54beada950fce5
#
_cell.length_a   1.000
_cell.length_b   1.000
_cell.length_c   1.000
_cell.angle_alpha   90.00
_cell.angle_beta   90.00
_cell.angle_gamma   90.00
#
_symmetry.space_group_name_H-M   'P 1'
#
loop_
_entity.id
_entity.type
_entity.pdbx_description
1 polymer ?
#
loop_
_entity_poly.entity_id
_entity_poly.type
_entity_poly.pdbx_seq_one_letter_code
_entity_poly.pdbx_strand_id
1 'polypeptide(L)'
;MDIRLPEAQHYLETPVFVLGCANNYAHWVMDVLPRLKAWKEESSIRALPVLIDQMKPRFYRDWLEVLGVPADKILEVPYPASIICRQAVIASVRTDTRFGLPIRNAAQLSWLAKQVENPAVKKDGRLYITRNINDPAKRRVTNEQQMQEMVRRHGFEVVDTDGMGVREQITLFQRAQI
;
A
#
# COMPACT_ATOMS: atom_id res chain seq x y z
N MET A 1 14.59 -28.09 -13.86
CA MET A 1 13.60 -27.13 -14.33
C MET A 1 14.36 -25.93 -14.86
N ASP A 2 14.48 -25.81 -16.18
CA ASP A 2 15.18 -24.67 -16.80
C ASP A 2 14.25 -23.45 -16.75
N ILE A 3 14.60 -22.50 -15.89
CA ILE A 3 13.91 -21.20 -15.86
C ILE A 3 14.50 -20.34 -16.96
N ARG A 4 13.77 -20.17 -18.05
CA ARG A 4 14.12 -19.18 -19.06
C ARG A 4 13.61 -17.82 -18.60
N LEU A 5 14.52 -16.93 -18.26
CA LEU A 5 14.17 -15.53 -18.03
C LEU A 5 13.78 -14.90 -19.37
N PRO A 6 12.73 -14.07 -19.41
CA PRO A 6 12.39 -13.31 -20.60
C PRO A 6 13.54 -12.38 -20.95
N GLU A 7 13.68 -12.08 -22.25
CA GLU A 7 14.69 -11.12 -22.72
C GLU A 7 14.47 -9.76 -22.07
N ALA A 8 15.56 -9.15 -21.62
CA ALA A 8 15.47 -7.85 -20.96
C ALA A 8 15.11 -6.76 -21.97
N GLN A 9 14.10 -5.99 -21.64
CA GLN A 9 13.59 -4.88 -22.46
C GLN A 9 14.20 -3.54 -22.05
N HIS A 10 14.69 -3.45 -20.81
CA HIS A 10 15.26 -2.23 -20.25
C HIS A 10 16.52 -2.53 -19.45
N TYR A 11 17.49 -1.62 -19.56
CA TYR A 11 18.74 -1.66 -18.81
C TYR A 11 18.88 -0.40 -17.98
N LEU A 12 19.14 -0.56 -16.67
CA LEU A 12 19.37 0.54 -15.75
C LEU A 12 20.82 0.51 -15.24
N GLU A 13 21.61 1.45 -15.70
CA GLU A 13 23.01 1.60 -15.26
C GLU A 13 23.12 2.14 -13.83
N THR A 14 22.14 2.93 -13.40
CA THR A 14 22.11 3.49 -12.06
C THR A 14 21.62 2.45 -11.07
N PRO A 15 22.28 2.30 -9.89
CA PRO A 15 21.74 1.50 -8.80
C PRO A 15 20.34 1.97 -8.39
N VAL A 16 19.45 1.02 -8.07
CA VAL A 16 18.06 1.34 -7.74
C VAL A 16 17.62 0.62 -6.47
N PHE A 17 16.69 1.23 -5.74
CA PHE A 17 15.92 0.56 -4.70
C PHE A 17 14.61 0.03 -5.30
N VAL A 18 14.46 -1.29 -5.35
CA VAL A 18 13.27 -1.93 -5.91
C VAL A 18 12.18 -2.01 -4.86
N LEU A 19 11.19 -1.15 -4.98
CA LEU A 19 10.01 -1.21 -4.13
C LEU A 19 9.07 -2.33 -4.58
N GLY A 20 8.94 -2.50 -5.90
CA GLY A 20 8.04 -3.45 -6.52
C GLY A 20 6.62 -2.89 -6.69
N CYS A 21 5.67 -3.79 -6.93
CA CYS A 21 4.28 -3.43 -7.08
C CYS A 21 3.35 -4.46 -6.46
N ALA A 22 2.08 -4.10 -6.36
CA ALA A 22 0.98 -5.01 -6.11
C ALA A 22 -0.29 -4.42 -6.74
N ASN A 23 -0.94 -5.15 -7.61
CA ASN A 23 -2.18 -4.71 -8.26
C ASN A 23 -3.41 -4.65 -7.32
N ASN A 24 -3.24 -5.00 -6.06
CA ASN A 24 -4.24 -4.96 -5.02
C ASN A 24 -3.86 -3.92 -3.96
N TYR A 25 -4.80 -3.05 -3.59
CA TYR A 25 -4.58 -1.97 -2.62
C TYR A 25 -4.09 -2.49 -1.26
N ALA A 26 -4.69 -3.56 -0.74
CA ALA A 26 -4.29 -4.13 0.54
C ALA A 26 -2.84 -4.66 0.48
N HIS A 27 -2.46 -5.35 -0.59
CA HIS A 27 -1.08 -5.82 -0.77
C HIS A 27 -0.10 -4.66 -0.95
N TRP A 28 -0.51 -3.60 -1.64
CA TRP A 28 0.31 -2.40 -1.73
C TRP A 28 0.63 -1.83 -0.35
N VAL A 29 -0.39 -1.60 0.46
CA VAL A 29 -0.23 -1.01 1.80
C VAL A 29 0.49 -1.95 2.77
N MET A 30 0.20 -3.24 2.72
CA MET A 30 0.66 -4.19 3.74
C MET A 30 1.96 -4.91 3.38
N ASP A 31 2.26 -5.11 2.11
CA ASP A 31 3.39 -5.94 1.66
C ASP A 31 4.46 -5.13 0.90
N VAL A 32 4.08 -4.01 0.27
CA VAL A 32 5.00 -3.21 -0.54
C VAL A 32 5.47 -1.96 0.19
N LEU A 33 4.57 -1.09 0.62
CA LEU A 33 4.92 0.17 1.28
C LEU A 33 5.83 0.01 2.51
N PRO A 34 5.70 -1.03 3.35
CA PRO A 34 6.58 -1.22 4.50
C PRO A 34 8.07 -1.38 4.15
N ARG A 35 8.38 -1.74 2.90
CA ARG A 35 9.76 -1.81 2.39
C ARG A 35 10.44 -0.44 2.36
N LEU A 36 9.66 0.64 2.23
CA LEU A 36 10.18 2.01 2.28
C LEU A 36 10.85 2.35 3.60
N LYS A 37 10.57 1.59 4.68
CA LYS A 37 11.30 1.76 5.95
C LYS A 37 12.80 1.68 5.72
N ALA A 38 13.28 0.65 5.02
CA ALA A 38 14.70 0.50 4.71
C ALA A 38 15.24 1.67 3.88
N TRP A 39 14.49 2.10 2.87
CA TRP A 39 14.89 3.24 2.04
C TRP A 39 14.98 4.56 2.81
N LYS A 40 14.10 4.78 3.77
CA LYS A 40 14.06 6.02 4.57
C LYS A 40 15.11 6.07 5.67
N GLU A 41 15.38 4.94 6.31
CA GLU A 41 16.24 4.87 7.51
C GLU A 41 17.71 4.63 7.17
N GLU A 42 18.02 4.01 6.02
CA GLU A 42 19.38 3.70 5.62
C GLU A 42 19.90 4.76 4.65
N SER A 43 20.88 5.55 5.09
CA SER A 43 21.41 6.69 4.32
C SER A 43 22.02 6.29 2.98
N SER A 44 22.69 5.14 2.91
CA SER A 44 23.27 4.59 1.69
C SER A 44 22.23 4.22 0.64
N ILE A 45 21.04 3.82 1.07
CA ILE A 45 19.93 3.41 0.21
C ILE A 45 19.05 4.61 -0.16
N ARG A 46 18.90 5.58 0.73
CA ARG A 46 18.04 6.77 0.54
C ARG A 46 18.42 7.63 -0.66
N ALA A 47 19.68 7.57 -1.08
CA ALA A 47 20.16 8.26 -2.27
C ALA A 47 19.64 7.62 -3.58
N LEU A 48 19.28 6.33 -3.55
CA LEU A 48 18.87 5.57 -4.72
C LEU A 48 17.46 5.99 -5.19
N PRO A 49 17.22 6.00 -6.51
CA PRO A 49 15.88 6.10 -7.03
C PRO A 49 15.05 4.87 -6.63
N VAL A 50 13.77 5.10 -6.38
CA VAL A 50 12.78 4.08 -6.01
C VAL A 50 12.13 3.56 -7.27
N LEU A 51 12.41 2.32 -7.61
CA LEU A 51 11.88 1.64 -8.80
C LEU A 51 10.50 1.07 -8.47
N ILE A 52 9.51 1.45 -9.26
CA ILE A 52 8.14 0.92 -9.21
C ILE A 52 7.68 0.56 -10.62
N ASP A 53 6.72 -0.34 -10.72
CA ASP A 53 6.07 -0.60 -11.99
C ASP A 53 5.11 0.54 -12.35
N GLN A 54 5.07 0.88 -13.63
CA GLN A 54 4.10 1.83 -14.16
C GLN A 54 2.70 1.21 -14.07
N MET A 55 2.00 1.53 -12.99
CA MET A 55 0.66 1.01 -12.74
C MET A 55 -0.40 2.10 -12.87
N LYS A 56 -1.56 1.71 -13.40
CA LYS A 56 -2.67 2.63 -13.65
C LYS A 56 -3.36 3.19 -12.39
N PRO A 57 -3.50 2.45 -11.25
CA PRO A 57 -4.17 2.99 -10.08
C PRO A 57 -3.41 4.16 -9.46
N ARG A 58 -4.10 5.29 -9.33
CA ARG A 58 -3.55 6.54 -8.79
C ARG A 58 -3.01 6.40 -7.36
N PHE A 59 -3.58 5.53 -6.53
CA PHE A 59 -3.22 5.38 -5.13
C PHE A 59 -1.73 5.04 -4.89
N TYR A 60 -1.01 4.49 -5.86
CA TYR A 60 0.43 4.23 -5.73
C TYR A 60 1.21 5.52 -5.52
N ARG A 61 1.00 6.47 -6.42
CA ARG A 61 1.67 7.78 -6.37
C ARG A 61 1.21 8.57 -5.15
N ASP A 62 -0.09 8.55 -4.86
CA ASP A 62 -0.67 9.26 -3.72
C ASP A 62 -0.03 8.77 -2.41
N TRP A 63 0.19 7.46 -2.24
CA TRP A 63 0.88 6.91 -1.08
C TRP A 63 2.36 7.31 -1.02
N LEU A 64 3.07 7.27 -2.14
CA LEU A 64 4.49 7.68 -2.17
C LEU A 64 4.64 9.15 -1.82
N GLU A 65 3.74 10.01 -2.32
CA GLU A 65 3.68 11.43 -1.96
C GLU A 65 3.39 11.64 -0.47
N VAL A 66 2.36 10.95 0.06
CA VAL A 66 2.02 10.99 1.49
C VAL A 66 3.21 10.59 2.36
N LEU A 67 3.95 9.59 1.92
CA LEU A 67 5.15 9.12 2.62
C LEU A 67 6.38 9.98 2.34
N GLY A 68 6.27 11.07 1.58
CA GLY A 68 7.35 12.01 1.33
C GLY A 68 8.47 11.44 0.45
N VAL A 69 8.15 10.56 -0.48
CA VAL A 69 9.08 10.14 -1.53
C VAL A 69 9.09 11.23 -2.61
N PRO A 70 10.22 11.91 -2.86
CA PRO A 70 10.30 12.96 -3.87
C PRO A 70 9.98 12.41 -5.27
N ALA A 71 9.24 13.17 -6.07
CA ALA A 71 8.81 12.72 -7.39
C ALA A 71 9.99 12.43 -8.34
N ASP A 72 11.08 13.18 -8.21
CA ASP A 72 12.33 12.99 -8.97
C ASP A 72 13.10 11.73 -8.55
N LYS A 73 12.75 11.12 -7.43
CA LYS A 73 13.29 9.84 -6.97
C LYS A 73 12.46 8.64 -7.42
N ILE A 74 11.30 8.85 -8.00
CA ILE A 74 10.43 7.75 -8.45
C ILE A 74 10.80 7.40 -9.89
N LEU A 75 11.26 6.17 -10.11
CA LEU A 75 11.53 5.61 -11.41
C LEU A 75 10.44 4.59 -11.76
N GLU A 76 9.60 4.95 -12.72
CA GLU A 76 8.54 4.07 -13.21
C GLU A 76 9.01 3.30 -14.44
N VAL A 77 8.74 2.00 -14.45
CA VAL A 77 9.06 1.13 -15.56
C VAL A 77 7.81 0.48 -16.11
N PRO A 78 7.72 0.25 -17.44
CA PRO A 78 6.54 -0.37 -18.03
C PRO A 78 6.23 -1.73 -17.42
N TYR A 79 4.95 -2.08 -17.31
CA TYR A 79 4.49 -3.39 -16.86
C TYR A 79 3.64 -4.06 -17.94
N PRO A 80 3.86 -5.34 -18.23
CA PRO A 80 4.98 -6.17 -17.79
C PRO A 80 6.27 -5.86 -18.55
N ALA A 81 7.40 -5.79 -17.84
CA ALA A 81 8.71 -5.65 -18.48
C ALA A 81 9.77 -6.43 -17.71
N SER A 82 10.75 -6.92 -18.45
CA SER A 82 11.99 -7.49 -17.88
C SER A 82 13.06 -6.42 -17.86
N ILE A 83 13.64 -6.18 -16.69
CA ILE A 83 14.59 -5.11 -16.45
C ILE A 83 15.88 -5.69 -15.88
N ILE A 84 17.01 -5.33 -16.47
CA ILE A 84 18.33 -5.58 -15.89
C ILE A 84 18.80 -4.29 -15.21
N CYS A 85 19.08 -4.38 -13.92
CA CYS A 85 19.69 -3.30 -13.17
C CYS A 85 21.16 -3.64 -12.90
N ARG A 86 22.05 -2.66 -13.03
CA ARG A 86 23.45 -2.82 -12.64
C ARG A 86 23.57 -3.24 -11.18
N GLN A 87 22.75 -2.64 -10.31
CA GLN A 87 22.62 -3.00 -8.91
C GLN A 87 21.19 -2.74 -8.45
N ALA A 88 20.61 -3.72 -7.79
CA ALA A 88 19.27 -3.61 -7.21
C ALA A 88 19.33 -3.89 -5.71
N VAL A 89 18.76 -2.99 -4.92
CA VAL A 89 18.55 -3.18 -3.49
C VAL A 89 17.07 -3.54 -3.28
N ILE A 90 16.82 -4.70 -2.68
CA ILE A 90 15.47 -5.22 -2.41
C ILE A 90 15.33 -5.41 -0.91
N ALA A 91 14.41 -4.67 -0.30
CA ALA A 91 14.08 -4.89 1.10
C ALA A 91 13.08 -6.05 1.21
N SER A 92 13.39 -7.02 2.08
CA SER A 92 12.46 -8.11 2.39
C SER A 92 11.39 -7.64 3.39
N VAL A 93 10.15 -8.07 3.16
CA VAL A 93 9.11 -8.03 4.18
C VAL A 93 9.13 -9.38 4.89
N ARG A 94 9.47 -9.40 6.17
CA ARG A 94 9.44 -10.64 6.95
C ARG A 94 7.98 -11.07 7.14
N THR A 95 7.65 -12.23 6.60
CA THR A 95 6.42 -12.94 6.93
C THR A 95 6.76 -14.05 7.93
N ASP A 96 6.07 -14.11 9.05
CA ASP A 96 6.16 -15.24 9.96
C ASP A 96 5.07 -16.25 9.59
N THR A 97 5.49 -17.40 9.10
CA THR A 97 4.59 -18.46 8.60
C THR A 97 4.31 -19.55 9.65
N ARG A 98 4.66 -19.32 10.91
CA ARG A 98 4.57 -20.36 11.98
C ARG A 98 3.19 -21.00 12.13
N PHE A 99 2.12 -20.36 11.65
CA PHE A 99 0.75 -20.85 11.76
C PHE A 99 0.06 -21.02 10.40
N GLY A 100 0.82 -21.15 9.31
CA GLY A 100 0.23 -21.29 7.97
C GLY A 100 -0.41 -20.01 7.41
N LEU A 101 -0.49 -18.95 8.22
CA LEU A 101 -0.91 -17.62 7.79
C LEU A 101 0.31 -16.69 7.81
N PRO A 102 0.53 -15.88 6.76
CA PRO A 102 1.60 -14.88 6.78
C PRO A 102 1.32 -13.86 7.87
N ILE A 103 2.01 -13.97 9.00
CA ILE A 103 2.02 -12.92 10.01
C ILE A 103 2.95 -11.84 9.50
N ARG A 104 2.37 -10.76 9.03
CA ARG A 104 3.12 -9.60 8.57
C ARG A 104 3.86 -8.95 9.72
N ASN A 105 5.02 -8.42 9.42
CA ASN A 105 5.85 -7.80 10.46
C ASN A 105 5.14 -6.58 11.07
N ALA A 106 4.59 -6.77 12.27
CA ALA A 106 3.87 -5.73 13.01
C ALA A 106 4.71 -4.45 13.20
N ALA A 107 6.04 -4.60 13.35
CA ALA A 107 6.93 -3.45 13.50
C ALA A 107 6.98 -2.57 12.23
N GLN A 108 6.97 -3.18 11.03
CA GLN A 108 6.96 -2.42 9.78
C GLN A 108 5.61 -1.75 9.54
N LEU A 109 4.51 -2.42 9.88
CA LEU A 109 3.18 -1.81 9.79
C LEU A 109 2.99 -0.70 10.82
N SER A 110 3.49 -0.88 12.04
CA SER A 110 3.51 0.17 13.06
C SER A 110 4.36 1.36 12.63
N TRP A 111 5.49 1.10 11.98
CA TRP A 111 6.30 2.17 11.40
C TRP A 111 5.50 2.93 10.32
N LEU A 112 4.83 2.23 9.40
CA LEU A 112 4.03 2.85 8.35
C LEU A 112 2.90 3.71 8.95
N ALA A 113 2.19 3.19 9.95
CA ALA A 113 1.14 3.93 10.65
C ALA A 113 1.66 5.23 11.26
N LYS A 114 2.84 5.19 11.92
CA LYS A 114 3.49 6.38 12.49
C LYS A 114 3.89 7.41 11.45
N GLN A 115 4.21 7.01 10.19
CA GLN A 115 4.57 7.96 9.13
C GLN A 115 3.39 8.85 8.73
N VAL A 116 2.17 8.40 8.96
CA VAL A 116 0.94 9.08 8.53
C VAL A 116 0.10 9.57 9.72
N GLU A 117 0.54 9.29 10.95
CA GLU A 117 -0.19 9.66 12.17
C GLU A 117 -0.31 11.18 12.31
N ASN A 118 -1.54 11.64 12.54
CA ASN A 118 -1.83 13.02 12.92
C ASN A 118 -2.41 13.04 14.33
N PRO A 119 -1.62 13.44 15.33
CA PRO A 119 -2.07 13.43 16.73
C PRO A 119 -3.20 14.44 17.01
N ALA A 120 -3.46 15.38 16.11
CA ALA A 120 -4.57 16.32 16.24
C ALA A 120 -5.93 15.71 15.85
N VAL A 121 -5.94 14.54 15.21
CA VAL A 121 -7.18 13.86 14.83
C VAL A 121 -7.79 13.21 16.08
N LYS A 122 -9.02 13.62 16.39
CA LYS A 122 -9.77 13.07 17.51
C LYS A 122 -10.29 11.66 17.19
N LYS A 123 -10.04 10.70 18.08
CA LYS A 123 -10.51 9.32 17.96
C LYS A 123 -11.91 9.20 18.54
N ASP A 124 -12.92 9.58 17.77
CA ASP A 124 -14.32 9.62 18.21
C ASP A 124 -15.29 8.90 17.25
N GLY A 125 -14.77 8.33 16.17
CA GLY A 125 -15.57 7.69 15.13
C GLY A 125 -15.75 6.18 15.35
N ARG A 126 -17.00 5.73 15.29
CA ARG A 126 -17.35 4.31 15.15
C ARG A 126 -17.72 4.08 13.70
N LEU A 127 -16.82 3.48 12.93
CA LEU A 127 -16.94 3.40 11.47
C LEU A 127 -17.37 2.02 11.02
N TYR A 128 -18.36 1.96 10.14
CA TYR A 128 -18.69 0.80 9.33
C TYR A 128 -18.34 1.11 7.88
N ILE A 129 -17.34 0.41 7.34
CA ILE A 129 -16.92 0.60 5.95
C ILE A 129 -17.79 -0.28 5.07
N THR A 130 -18.68 0.37 4.31
CA THR A 130 -19.52 -0.32 3.35
C THR A 130 -18.75 -0.69 2.09
N ARG A 131 -19.27 -1.67 1.36
CA ARG A 131 -18.75 -2.03 0.05
C ARG A 131 -19.72 -1.56 -1.02
N ASN A 132 -19.18 -1.00 -2.11
CA ASN A 132 -20.01 -0.58 -3.23
C ASN A 132 -20.77 -1.79 -3.81
N ILE A 133 -22.08 -1.81 -3.59
CA ILE A 133 -22.97 -2.88 -4.05
C ILE A 133 -23.18 -2.88 -5.57
N ASN A 134 -22.83 -1.79 -6.24
CA ASN A 134 -23.04 -1.61 -7.67
C ASN A 134 -21.88 -2.16 -8.52
N ASP A 135 -20.77 -2.55 -7.91
CA ASP A 135 -19.64 -3.15 -8.63
C ASP A 135 -19.74 -4.69 -8.62
N PRO A 136 -20.09 -5.33 -9.76
CA PRO A 136 -20.25 -6.78 -9.82
C PRO A 136 -18.96 -7.56 -9.61
N ALA A 137 -17.79 -6.92 -9.76
CA ALA A 137 -16.49 -7.56 -9.56
C ALA A 137 -16.08 -7.63 -8.08
N LYS A 138 -16.75 -6.88 -7.20
CA LYS A 138 -16.42 -6.84 -5.77
C LYS A 138 -17.20 -7.90 -4.99
N ARG A 139 -16.60 -8.40 -3.92
CA ARG A 139 -17.30 -9.25 -2.95
C ARG A 139 -18.45 -8.46 -2.32
N ARG A 140 -19.63 -9.05 -2.26
CA ARG A 140 -20.84 -8.40 -1.76
C ARG A 140 -21.27 -9.00 -0.44
N VAL A 141 -21.85 -8.18 0.40
CA VAL A 141 -22.67 -8.61 1.53
C VAL A 141 -24.11 -8.66 1.02
N THR A 142 -24.76 -9.82 1.07
CA THR A 142 -26.09 -10.01 0.46
C THR A 142 -27.18 -9.17 1.11
N ASN A 143 -27.03 -8.86 2.40
CA ASN A 143 -27.95 -8.06 3.22
C ASN A 143 -27.33 -6.72 3.66
N GLU A 144 -26.50 -6.11 2.82
CA GLU A 144 -25.74 -4.89 3.14
C GLU A 144 -26.64 -3.77 3.68
N GLN A 145 -27.79 -3.55 3.07
CA GLN A 145 -28.71 -2.51 3.52
C GLN A 145 -29.20 -2.74 4.95
N GLN A 146 -29.57 -3.97 5.29
CA GLN A 146 -29.98 -4.32 6.66
C GLN A 146 -28.83 -4.15 7.65
N MET A 147 -27.61 -4.52 7.24
CA MET A 147 -26.40 -4.30 8.04
C MET A 147 -26.15 -2.82 8.29
N GLN A 148 -26.25 -1.98 7.27
CA GLN A 148 -26.08 -0.54 7.42
C GLN A 148 -27.13 0.07 8.37
N GLU A 149 -28.40 -0.35 8.26
CA GLU A 149 -29.44 0.10 9.18
C GLU A 149 -29.15 -0.32 10.62
N MET A 150 -28.73 -1.57 10.81
CA MET A 150 -28.38 -2.09 12.13
C MET A 150 -27.23 -1.31 12.76
N VAL A 151 -26.12 -1.13 12.03
CA VAL A 151 -24.94 -0.44 12.58
C VAL A 151 -25.22 1.04 12.87
N ARG A 152 -26.05 1.72 12.05
CA ARG A 152 -26.50 3.10 12.35
C ARG A 152 -27.26 3.19 13.67
N ARG A 153 -28.15 2.22 13.95
CA ARG A 153 -28.88 2.14 15.24
C ARG A 153 -27.94 1.97 16.44
N HIS A 154 -26.76 1.39 16.20
CA HIS A 154 -25.71 1.22 17.21
C HIS A 154 -24.66 2.35 17.21
N GLY A 155 -24.96 3.47 16.54
CA GLY A 155 -24.12 4.67 16.56
C GLY A 155 -22.88 4.59 15.67
N PHE A 156 -22.88 3.72 14.65
CA PHE A 156 -21.84 3.72 13.65
C PHE A 156 -22.15 4.69 12.51
N GLU A 157 -21.12 5.37 12.06
CA GLU A 157 -21.11 6.09 10.79
C GLU A 157 -20.87 5.09 9.66
N VAL A 158 -21.77 5.03 8.68
CA VAL A 158 -21.60 4.20 7.50
C VAL A 158 -20.86 5.00 6.45
N VAL A 159 -19.68 4.51 6.03
CA VAL A 159 -18.79 5.22 5.13
C VAL A 159 -18.48 4.36 3.91
N ASP A 160 -18.63 4.96 2.73
CA ASP A 160 -18.12 4.41 1.48
C ASP A 160 -16.77 5.05 1.19
N THR A 161 -15.74 4.22 1.06
CA THR A 161 -14.37 4.69 0.76
C THR A 161 -14.05 4.68 -0.74
N ASP A 162 -15.00 4.25 -1.58
CA ASP A 162 -14.83 4.30 -3.03
C ASP A 162 -14.75 5.76 -3.50
N GLY A 163 -13.73 6.06 -4.27
CA GLY A 163 -13.48 7.43 -4.74
C GLY A 163 -12.76 8.36 -3.77
N MET A 164 -12.57 7.97 -2.52
CA MET A 164 -11.76 8.74 -1.57
C MET A 164 -10.28 8.68 -1.94
N GLY A 165 -9.60 9.85 -1.88
CA GLY A 165 -8.15 9.92 -1.98
C GLY A 165 -7.46 9.28 -0.78
N VAL A 166 -6.18 8.92 -0.94
CA VAL A 166 -5.39 8.28 0.14
C VAL A 166 -5.36 9.12 1.41
N ARG A 167 -5.18 10.44 1.31
CA ARG A 167 -5.16 11.34 2.49
C ARG A 167 -6.50 11.37 3.23
N GLU A 168 -7.61 11.34 2.49
CA GLU A 168 -8.95 11.30 3.05
C GLU A 168 -9.19 10.00 3.80
N GLN A 169 -8.80 8.86 3.20
CA GLN A 169 -8.90 7.55 3.85
C GLN A 169 -8.05 7.49 5.12
N ILE A 170 -6.81 7.99 5.10
CA ILE A 170 -5.95 8.04 6.28
C ILE A 170 -6.62 8.85 7.39
N THR A 171 -7.12 10.05 7.10
CA THR A 171 -7.79 10.91 8.08
C THR A 171 -9.04 10.23 8.65
N LEU A 172 -9.84 9.61 7.80
CA LEU A 172 -11.02 8.87 8.20
C LEU A 172 -10.66 7.75 9.20
N PHE A 173 -9.70 6.89 8.84
CA PHE A 173 -9.33 5.75 9.69
C PHE A 173 -8.66 6.16 10.99
N GLN A 174 -7.97 7.31 11.02
CA GLN A 174 -7.41 7.84 12.27
C GLN A 174 -8.47 8.28 13.27
N ARG A 175 -9.68 8.62 12.81
CA ARG A 175 -10.83 8.92 13.67
C ARG A 175 -11.42 7.67 14.33
N ALA A 176 -11.14 6.48 13.81
CA ALA A 176 -11.75 5.26 14.32
C ALA A 176 -11.35 5.01 15.78
N GLN A 177 -12.34 4.71 16.61
CA GLN A 177 -12.14 4.12 17.93
C GLN A 177 -11.79 2.63 17.76
N ILE A 178 -10.72 2.19 18.41
CA ILE A 178 -10.29 0.78 18.44
C ILE A 178 -10.47 0.28 19.87
#